data_e7a11f3425f90d689ab959f1e1f95553
#
_entry.id   e7a11f3425f90d689ab959f1e1f95553
#
_cell.length_a   1.000
_cell.length_b   1.000
_cell.length_c   1.000
_cell.angle_alpha   90.00
_cell.angle_beta   90.00
_cell.angle_gamma   90.00
#
_symmetry.space_group_name_H-M   'P 1'
#
loop_
_entity.id
_entity.type
_entity.pdbx_description
1 polymer ?
#
loop_
_entity_poly.entity_id
_entity_poly.type
_entity_poly.pdbx_seq_one_letter_code
_entity_poly.pdbx_strand_id
1 'polypeptide(L)'
;MAAKFPDKLDHAAVLEFSDFGNFGTIKGDGRTVCYFAICQYPNDTSYYLFLCDNDYDVMTDDCMESIESCKEIASLRGNVVWHKK
;
A
#
# COMPACT_ATOMS: atom_id res chain seq x y z
N MET A 1 11.79 19.61 1.17
CA MET A 1 11.36 18.64 2.20
C MET A 1 10.43 17.61 1.59
N ALA A 2 10.69 16.34 1.81
CA ALA A 2 9.85 15.29 1.25
C ALA A 2 8.46 15.30 1.90
N ALA A 3 7.43 15.02 1.13
CA ALA A 3 6.09 14.85 1.66
C ALA A 3 6.05 13.62 2.57
N LYS A 4 5.36 13.75 3.68
CA LYS A 4 5.21 12.66 4.63
C LYS A 4 4.07 11.74 4.16
N PHE A 5 4.32 10.42 4.20
CA PHE A 5 3.29 9.46 3.87
C PHE A 5 2.15 9.57 4.88
N PRO A 6 0.87 9.50 4.45
CA PRO A 6 -0.26 9.61 5.36
C PRO A 6 -0.21 8.59 6.50
N ASP A 7 -0.71 8.98 7.67
CA ASP A 7 -0.81 8.07 8.81
C ASP A 7 -1.97 7.08 8.67
N LYS A 8 -2.98 7.45 7.89
CA LYS A 8 -4.17 6.64 7.64
C LYS A 8 -4.56 6.70 6.18
N LEU A 9 -5.10 5.60 5.69
CA LEU A 9 -5.72 5.51 4.36
C LEU A 9 -7.06 4.80 4.55
N ASP A 10 -8.15 5.39 4.04
CA ASP A 10 -9.50 4.83 4.15
C ASP A 10 -9.83 4.37 5.58
N HIS A 11 -9.45 5.19 6.58
CA HIS A 11 -9.68 4.94 8.01
C HIS A 11 -8.82 3.82 8.60
N ALA A 12 -7.95 3.19 7.84
CA ALA A 12 -7.02 2.18 8.34
C ALA A 12 -5.68 2.83 8.70
N ALA A 13 -5.08 2.39 9.80
CA ALA A 13 -3.77 2.88 10.20
C ALA A 13 -2.68 2.31 9.27
N VAL A 14 -1.81 3.17 8.77
CA VAL A 14 -0.67 2.76 7.95
C VAL A 14 0.43 2.24 8.87
N LEU A 15 0.84 0.99 8.69
CA LEU A 15 1.89 0.36 9.46
C LEU A 15 3.23 0.42 8.74
N GLU A 16 3.23 0.13 7.45
CA GLU A 16 4.40 0.23 6.58
C GLU A 16 3.97 0.78 5.23
N PHE A 17 4.89 1.42 4.55
CA PHE A 17 4.63 1.99 3.22
C PHE A 17 5.88 1.87 2.35
N SER A 18 5.68 1.92 1.04
CA SER A 18 6.77 1.82 0.08
C SER A 18 7.29 3.21 -0.32
N ASP A 19 8.51 3.22 -0.88
CA ASP A 19 8.96 4.36 -1.66
C ASP A 19 8.07 4.55 -2.88
N PHE A 20 8.08 5.76 -3.42
CA PHE A 20 7.45 6.05 -4.71
C PHE A 20 8.08 5.19 -5.80
N GLY A 21 7.25 4.67 -6.68
CA GLY A 21 7.72 3.89 -7.81
C GLY A 21 6.67 3.78 -8.90
N ASN A 22 6.98 2.98 -9.90
CA ASN A 22 6.06 2.60 -10.95
C ASN A 22 5.85 1.11 -10.85
N PHE A 23 4.72 0.70 -10.31
CA PHE A 23 4.39 -0.70 -10.08
C PHE A 23 3.30 -1.20 -11.02
N GLY A 24 3.20 -0.57 -12.19
CA GLY A 24 2.23 -0.97 -13.20
C GLY A 24 0.85 -0.35 -12.98
N THR A 25 -0.12 -0.87 -13.68
CA THR A 25 -1.50 -0.39 -13.62
C THR A 25 -2.43 -1.50 -13.11
N ILE A 26 -3.64 -1.12 -12.75
CA ILE A 26 -4.68 -2.05 -12.34
C ILE A 26 -5.66 -2.15 -13.51
N LYS A 27 -6.06 -3.36 -13.84
CA LYS A 27 -7.00 -3.61 -14.93
C LYS A 27 -8.29 -2.82 -14.70
N GLY A 28 -8.70 -2.06 -15.68
CA GLY A 28 -9.90 -1.24 -15.62
C GLY A 28 -9.71 0.14 -15.02
N ASP A 29 -8.50 0.41 -14.46
CA ASP A 29 -8.16 1.71 -13.90
C ASP A 29 -7.00 2.29 -14.66
N GLY A 30 -6.91 3.26 -15.32
CA GLY A 30 -5.78 3.73 -16.13
C GLY A 30 -4.62 4.32 -15.33
N ARG A 31 -4.72 4.41 -14.01
CA ARG A 31 -3.71 5.04 -13.17
C ARG A 31 -2.56 4.09 -12.86
N THR A 32 -1.38 4.66 -12.63
CA THR A 32 -0.20 3.91 -12.19
C THR A 32 -0.25 3.68 -10.69
N VAL A 33 0.11 2.47 -10.26
CA VAL A 33 0.34 2.18 -8.85
C VAL A 33 1.70 2.77 -8.48
N CYS A 34 1.71 3.78 -7.64
CA CYS A 34 2.92 4.51 -7.23
C CYS A 34 3.38 4.15 -5.83
N TYR A 35 2.48 3.70 -4.96
CA TYR A 35 2.79 3.34 -3.58
C TYR A 35 2.04 2.10 -3.17
N PHE A 36 2.69 1.31 -2.30
CA PHE A 36 2.02 0.29 -1.51
C PHE A 36 1.95 0.75 -0.06
N ALA A 37 0.89 0.41 0.62
CA ALA A 37 0.77 0.62 2.06
C ALA A 37 0.20 -0.63 2.71
N ILE A 38 0.78 -1.02 3.84
CA ILE A 38 0.25 -2.11 4.64
C ILE A 38 -0.48 -1.48 5.82
N CYS A 39 -1.78 -1.72 5.90
CA CYS A 39 -2.66 -1.04 6.83
C CYS A 39 -3.45 -2.03 7.67
N GLN A 40 -4.00 -1.53 8.77
CA GLN A 40 -4.84 -2.32 9.65
C GLN A 40 -5.96 -1.44 10.21
N TYR A 41 -7.19 -1.94 10.15
CA TYR A 41 -8.33 -1.24 10.75
C TYR A 41 -8.34 -1.45 12.28
N PRO A 42 -8.92 -0.52 13.03
CA PRO A 42 -9.07 -0.71 14.48
C PRO A 42 -9.84 -1.99 14.78
N ASN A 43 -9.35 -2.75 15.76
CA ASN A 43 -10.00 -4.00 16.22
C ASN A 43 -10.03 -5.13 15.18
N ASP A 44 -9.26 -5.00 14.11
CA ASP A 44 -9.14 -6.05 13.09
C ASP A 44 -7.79 -6.75 13.25
N THR A 45 -7.78 -8.06 13.10
CA THR A 45 -6.54 -8.84 13.15
C THR A 45 -5.91 -9.06 11.79
N SER A 46 -6.63 -8.74 10.72
CA SER A 46 -6.13 -8.86 9.35
C SER A 46 -5.34 -7.63 8.95
N TYR A 47 -4.50 -7.79 7.93
CA TYR A 47 -3.74 -6.71 7.33
C TYR A 47 -4.25 -6.47 5.92
N TYR A 48 -4.12 -5.24 5.45
CA TYR A 48 -4.60 -4.87 4.11
C TYR A 48 -3.45 -4.27 3.33
N LEU A 49 -3.23 -4.80 2.12
CA LEU A 49 -2.30 -4.21 1.18
C LEU A 49 -3.08 -3.23 0.31
N PHE A 50 -2.80 -1.94 0.48
CA PHE A 50 -3.39 -0.89 -0.34
C PHE A 50 -2.45 -0.52 -1.48
N LEU A 51 -3.00 -0.41 -2.68
CA LEU A 51 -2.29 0.07 -3.85
C LEU A 51 -2.80 1.48 -4.14
N CYS A 52 -1.88 2.44 -4.17
CA CYS A 52 -2.23 3.86 -4.23
C CYS A 52 -1.60 4.52 -5.46
N ASP A 53 -2.27 5.57 -5.97
CA ASP A 53 -1.70 6.41 -7.01
C ASP A 53 -0.73 7.44 -6.41
N ASN A 54 -0.24 8.38 -7.23
CA ASN A 54 0.73 9.37 -6.78
C ASN A 54 0.16 10.41 -5.81
N ASP A 55 -1.15 10.48 -5.66
CA ASP A 55 -1.83 11.37 -4.70
C ASP A 55 -2.26 10.62 -3.44
N TYR A 56 -1.76 9.42 -3.23
CA TYR A 56 -2.12 8.53 -2.11
C TYR A 56 -3.60 8.09 -2.15
N ASP A 57 -4.23 8.19 -3.31
CA ASP A 57 -5.59 7.70 -3.46
C ASP A 57 -5.57 6.18 -3.58
N VAL A 58 -6.36 5.51 -2.76
CA VAL A 58 -6.40 4.05 -2.72
C VAL A 58 -7.17 3.55 -3.95
N MET A 59 -6.49 2.79 -4.78
CA MET A 59 -7.06 2.25 -6.01
C MET A 59 -7.68 0.88 -5.77
N THR A 60 -7.05 0.06 -4.94
CA THR A 60 -7.56 -1.27 -4.57
C THR A 60 -6.92 -1.72 -3.27
N ASP A 61 -7.52 -2.71 -2.63
CA ASP A 61 -7.00 -3.29 -1.41
C ASP A 61 -7.14 -4.82 -1.44
N ASP A 62 -6.21 -5.49 -0.78
CA ASP A 62 -6.23 -6.94 -0.60
C ASP A 62 -6.10 -7.26 0.88
N CYS A 63 -6.99 -8.10 1.38
CA CYS A 63 -6.96 -8.55 2.77
C CYS A 63 -5.98 -9.72 2.90
N MET A 64 -5.03 -9.59 3.82
CA MET A 64 -3.98 -10.57 4.04
C MET A 64 -3.91 -10.95 5.52
N GLU A 65 -3.37 -12.12 5.81
CA GLU A 65 -3.25 -12.60 7.19
C GLU A 65 -1.98 -12.14 7.90
N SER A 66 -0.99 -11.62 7.15
CA SER A 66 0.27 -11.16 7.74
C SER A 66 0.90 -10.04 6.92
N ILE A 67 1.81 -9.29 7.57
CA ILE A 67 2.60 -8.27 6.89
C ILE A 67 3.48 -8.92 5.81
N GLU A 68 4.05 -10.07 6.09
CA GLU A 68 4.89 -10.80 5.12
C GLU A 68 4.09 -11.17 3.87
N SER A 69 2.85 -11.61 4.02
CA SER A 69 1.99 -11.91 2.88
C SER A 69 1.72 -10.67 2.03
N CYS A 70 1.51 -9.52 2.66
CA CYS A 70 1.36 -8.24 1.94
C CYS A 70 2.61 -7.94 1.11
N LYS A 71 3.79 -8.11 1.68
CA LYS A 71 5.06 -7.84 1.00
C LYS A 71 5.30 -8.81 -0.15
N GLU A 72 4.92 -10.07 0.01
CA GLU A 72 5.04 -11.06 -1.07
C GLU A 72 4.19 -10.67 -2.27
N ILE A 73 2.95 -10.28 -2.05
CA ILE A 73 2.05 -9.87 -3.13
C ILE A 73 2.58 -8.61 -3.81
N ALA A 74 3.03 -7.62 -3.03
CA ALA A 74 3.59 -6.40 -3.59
C ALA A 74 4.81 -6.68 -4.47
N SER A 75 5.65 -7.65 -4.08
CA SER A 75 6.87 -8.00 -4.81
C SER A 75 6.60 -8.54 -6.21
N LEU A 76 5.37 -9.00 -6.49
CA LEU A 76 4.99 -9.46 -7.82
C LEU A 76 4.94 -8.31 -8.84
N ARG A 77 4.91 -7.07 -8.38
CA ARG A 77 4.88 -5.89 -9.23
C ARG A 77 6.23 -5.19 -9.37
N GLY A 78 7.26 -5.69 -8.71
CA GLY A 78 8.62 -5.14 -8.79
C GLY A 78 9.33 -5.10 -7.45
N ASN A 79 10.49 -4.48 -7.43
CA ASN A 79 11.27 -4.30 -6.20
C ASN A 79 10.63 -3.20 -5.36
N VAL A 80 10.37 -3.50 -4.10
CA VAL A 80 9.70 -2.58 -3.19
C VAL A 80 10.60 -2.32 -1.99
N VAL A 81 10.85 -1.04 -1.70
CA VAL A 81 11.57 -0.62 -0.50
C VAL A 81 10.55 -0.20 0.54
N TRP A 82 10.58 -0.85 1.70
CA TRP A 82 9.59 -0.66 2.75
C TRP A 82 10.12 0.22 3.87
N HIS A 83 9.26 1.08 4.39
CA HIS A 83 9.52 1.92 5.55
C HIS A 83 8.45 1.65 6.60
N LYS A 84 8.86 1.62 7.85
CA LYS A 84 7.91 1.53 8.97
C LYS A 84 7.42 2.91 9.34
N LYS A 85 6.15 2.98 9.70
CA LYS A 85 5.54 4.23 10.15
C LYS A 85 6.00 4.68 11.56
#